data_82c7a64fc7d3824ceb6a2f78d9717039
#
_entry.id   82c7a64fc7d3824ceb6a2f78d9717039
#
_cell.length_a   1.000
_cell.length_b   1.000
_cell.length_c   1.000
_cell.angle_alpha   90.00
_cell.angle_beta   90.00
_cell.angle_gamma   90.00
#
_symmetry.space_group_name_H-M   'P 1'
#
loop_
_entity.id
_entity.type
_entity.pdbx_description
1 polymer ?
#
loop_
_entity_poly.entity_id
_entity_poly.type
_entity_poly.pdbx_seq_one_letter_code
_entity_poly.pdbx_strand_id
1 'polypeptide(L)'
;MAIYLLKETSRKSRIKAKVVEMIAMGQLVSNGANLQCSFGAAPGTLVVLPVNRTMAVSPAANIMDNKPMVNILPFGMCNSMANPMVASATAAALGVLTPMPCVPVTAAPWAPGSPTVLIGNMPALNNTSKCMCNWGGVIQVVSPGQMTVQVP
;
A
#
# COMPACT_ATOMS: atom_id res chain seq x y z
N MET A 1 31.94 -34.52 -10.26
CA MET A 1 32.02 -33.34 -11.15
C MET A 1 30.66 -32.88 -11.61
N ALA A 2 29.84 -33.75 -12.17
CA ALA A 2 28.50 -33.36 -12.62
C ALA A 2 27.63 -32.83 -11.49
N ILE A 3 27.67 -33.44 -10.30
CA ILE A 3 26.92 -33.00 -9.13
C ILE A 3 27.39 -31.63 -8.63
N TYR A 4 28.70 -31.38 -8.70
CA TYR A 4 29.26 -30.09 -8.32
C TYR A 4 28.83 -28.97 -9.29
N LEU A 5 28.88 -29.26 -10.60
CA LEU A 5 28.41 -28.32 -11.62
C LEU A 5 26.90 -28.04 -11.48
N LEU A 6 26.09 -29.05 -11.18
CA LEU A 6 24.69 -28.90 -10.91
C LEU A 6 24.45 -28.06 -9.64
N LYS A 7 25.25 -28.28 -8.60
CA LYS A 7 25.19 -27.44 -7.40
C LYS A 7 25.56 -25.98 -7.69
N GLU A 8 26.56 -25.77 -8.49
CA GLU A 8 27.03 -24.45 -8.86
C GLU A 8 25.99 -23.73 -9.75
N THR A 9 25.43 -24.42 -10.72
CA THR A 9 24.36 -23.91 -11.55
C THR A 9 23.12 -23.60 -10.73
N SER A 10 22.77 -24.50 -9.81
CA SER A 10 21.66 -24.29 -8.88
C SER A 10 21.91 -23.08 -7.96
N ARG A 11 23.15 -22.91 -7.52
CA ARG A 11 23.55 -21.78 -6.69
C ARG A 11 23.48 -20.46 -7.46
N LYS A 12 23.97 -20.42 -8.68
CA LYS A 12 23.87 -19.26 -9.56
C LYS A 12 22.41 -18.96 -9.91
N SER A 13 21.64 -19.98 -10.19
CA SER A 13 20.20 -19.84 -10.43
C SER A 13 19.47 -19.33 -9.20
N ARG A 14 19.80 -19.83 -8.01
CA ARG A 14 19.24 -19.35 -6.75
C ARG A 14 19.64 -17.91 -6.46
N ILE A 15 20.88 -17.52 -6.72
CA ILE A 15 21.35 -16.15 -6.54
C ILE A 15 20.62 -15.24 -7.51
N LYS A 16 20.47 -15.65 -8.77
CA LYS A 16 19.76 -14.90 -9.80
C LYS A 16 18.27 -14.78 -9.47
N ALA A 17 17.63 -15.87 -9.06
CA ALA A 17 16.26 -15.88 -8.59
C ALA A 17 16.09 -15.00 -7.35
N LYS A 18 17.03 -15.06 -6.41
CA LYS A 18 17.02 -14.26 -5.19
C LYS A 18 17.23 -12.77 -5.48
N VAL A 19 18.06 -12.43 -6.45
CA VAL A 19 18.22 -11.03 -6.90
C VAL A 19 16.94 -10.54 -7.59
N VAL A 20 16.33 -11.35 -8.43
CA VAL A 20 15.02 -11.04 -9.05
C VAL A 20 13.93 -10.94 -7.99
N GLU A 21 13.92 -11.84 -6.99
CA GLU A 21 13.03 -11.75 -5.84
C GLU A 21 13.29 -10.49 -5.03
N MET A 22 14.53 -10.13 -4.78
CA MET A 22 14.87 -8.90 -4.05
C MET A 22 14.39 -7.64 -4.79
N ILE A 23 14.42 -7.65 -6.12
CA ILE A 23 13.89 -6.56 -6.95
C ILE A 23 12.35 -6.59 -6.95
N ALA A 24 11.77 -7.79 -6.99
CA ALA A 24 10.32 -8.01 -6.98
C ALA A 24 9.74 -8.14 -5.57
N MET A 25 10.58 -8.38 -4.56
CA MET A 25 10.16 -8.52 -3.17
C MET A 25 9.72 -7.19 -2.59
N GLY A 26 8.50 -7.22 -2.05
CA GLY A 26 8.00 -6.17 -1.21
C GLY A 26 8.18 -6.52 0.26
N GLN A 27 8.00 -5.55 1.11
CA GLN A 27 7.84 -5.74 2.53
C GLN A 27 6.36 -5.90 2.86
N LEU A 28 6.04 -6.79 3.78
CA LEU A 28 4.68 -6.95 4.26
C LEU A 28 4.24 -5.67 4.99
N VAL A 29 3.12 -5.14 4.59
CA VAL A 29 2.56 -3.94 5.21
C VAL A 29 1.77 -4.34 6.46
N SER A 30 1.97 -3.60 7.53
CA SER A 30 1.33 -3.85 8.81
C SER A 30 0.68 -2.58 9.36
N ASN A 31 -0.05 -2.73 10.45
CA ASN A 31 -0.68 -1.62 11.15
C ASN A 31 0.35 -0.53 11.49
N GLY A 32 -0.02 0.71 11.29
CA GLY A 32 0.86 1.85 11.51
C GLY A 32 1.70 2.23 10.30
N ALA A 33 1.52 1.56 9.16
CA ALA A 33 2.20 1.92 7.92
C ALA A 33 1.85 3.35 7.48
N ASN A 34 2.83 4.05 6.94
CA ASN A 34 2.62 5.37 6.38
C ASN A 34 2.22 5.28 4.93
N LEU A 35 1.16 5.99 4.59
CA LEU A 35 0.62 6.08 3.24
C LEU A 35 0.73 7.50 2.70
N GLN A 36 0.72 7.62 1.40
CA GLN A 36 0.68 8.92 0.73
C GLN A 36 -0.28 8.85 -0.45
N CYS A 37 -1.13 9.86 -0.55
CA CYS A 37 -1.97 10.08 -1.72
C CYS A 37 -1.34 11.17 -2.59
N SER A 38 -1.41 11.02 -3.91
CA SER A 38 -0.83 11.98 -4.85
C SER A 38 -1.46 13.37 -4.75
N PHE A 39 -2.69 13.48 -4.27
CA PHE A 39 -3.38 14.75 -4.03
C PHE A 39 -3.48 15.13 -2.55
N GLY A 40 -2.93 14.32 -1.66
CA GLY A 40 -2.92 14.61 -0.23
C GLY A 40 -1.72 15.45 0.17
N ALA A 41 -1.93 16.44 1.01
CA ALA A 41 -0.87 17.34 1.48
C ALA A 41 0.01 16.72 2.56
N ALA A 42 -0.47 15.70 3.26
CA ALA A 42 0.24 15.04 4.36
C ALA A 42 0.14 13.52 4.24
N PRO A 43 1.09 12.77 4.81
CA PRO A 43 0.98 11.31 4.89
C PRO A 43 -0.21 10.90 5.76
N GLY A 44 -0.84 9.80 5.38
CA GLY A 44 -1.84 9.14 6.20
C GLY A 44 -1.27 7.89 6.85
N THR A 45 -2.05 7.27 7.70
CA THR A 45 -1.67 6.04 8.40
C THR A 45 -2.63 4.93 8.03
N LEU A 46 -2.10 3.74 7.80
CA LEU A 46 -2.89 2.53 7.63
C LEU A 46 -3.22 1.94 8.99
N VAL A 47 -4.49 1.67 9.22
CA VAL A 47 -4.97 0.97 10.41
C VAL A 47 -5.42 -0.42 9.99
N VAL A 48 -4.85 -1.44 10.62
CA VAL A 48 -5.19 -2.83 10.36
C VAL A 48 -5.81 -3.43 11.61
N LEU A 49 -7.02 -3.91 11.48
CA LEU A 49 -7.70 -4.59 12.58
C LEU A 49 -7.17 -6.02 12.73
N PRO A 50 -7.03 -6.54 13.95
CA PRO A 50 -6.43 -7.86 14.19
C PRO A 50 -7.36 -9.03 13.88
N VAL A 51 -8.31 -8.85 12.98
CA VAL A 51 -9.33 -9.87 12.63
C VAL A 51 -8.73 -11.09 11.94
N ASN A 52 -7.65 -10.92 11.20
CA ASN A 52 -6.99 -12.01 10.47
C ASN A 52 -5.98 -12.79 11.32
N ARG A 53 -5.74 -12.37 12.55
CA ARG A 53 -4.83 -13.01 13.52
C ARG A 53 -3.41 -13.23 12.98
N THR A 54 -3.00 -12.48 11.98
CA THR A 54 -1.67 -12.55 11.39
C THR A 54 -0.89 -11.33 11.82
N MET A 55 0.28 -11.56 12.41
CA MET A 55 1.11 -10.52 13.00
C MET A 55 2.47 -10.47 12.31
N ALA A 56 2.91 -9.26 12.04
CA ALA A 56 4.28 -8.97 11.60
C ALA A 56 4.78 -7.78 12.41
N VAL A 57 5.11 -8.00 13.68
CA VAL A 57 5.32 -7.00 14.74
C VAL A 57 3.98 -6.37 15.17
N SER A 58 3.14 -6.02 14.24
CA SER A 58 1.77 -5.53 14.43
C SER A 58 0.83 -6.26 13.44
N PRO A 59 -0.49 -6.09 13.54
CA PRO A 59 -1.40 -6.79 12.63
C PRO A 59 -1.05 -6.56 11.16
N ALA A 60 -0.92 -7.64 10.41
CA ALA A 60 -0.54 -7.62 9.01
C ALA A 60 -1.74 -7.31 8.11
N ALA A 61 -1.52 -6.50 7.09
CA ALA A 61 -2.55 -6.06 6.16
C ALA A 61 -2.72 -7.01 4.97
N ASN A 62 -3.92 -7.06 4.42
CA ASN A 62 -4.20 -7.67 3.12
C ASN A 62 -4.77 -6.62 2.16
N ILE A 63 -5.02 -7.01 0.92
CA ILE A 63 -5.50 -6.07 -0.10
C ILE A 63 -6.92 -5.53 0.18
N MET A 64 -7.66 -6.16 1.06
CA MET A 64 -9.00 -5.71 1.45
C MET A 64 -9.01 -4.68 2.57
N ASP A 65 -7.85 -4.34 3.11
CA ASP A 65 -7.71 -3.28 4.11
C ASP A 65 -7.65 -1.91 3.43
N ASN A 66 -8.72 -1.60 2.69
CA ASN A 66 -8.87 -0.38 1.91
C ASN A 66 -10.09 0.46 2.30
N LYS A 67 -10.72 0.15 3.42
CA LYS A 67 -11.94 0.87 3.84
C LYS A 67 -11.61 2.30 4.25
N PRO A 68 -12.28 3.30 3.64
CA PRO A 68 -12.04 4.70 4.02
C PRO A 68 -12.36 4.94 5.49
N MET A 69 -11.53 5.72 6.15
CA MET A 69 -11.65 6.12 7.56
C MET A 69 -11.54 4.98 8.58
N VAL A 70 -11.60 3.73 8.14
CA VAL A 70 -11.40 2.54 8.98
C VAL A 70 -9.98 2.03 8.86
N ASN A 71 -9.52 1.76 7.63
CA ASN A 71 -8.17 1.30 7.34
C ASN A 71 -7.30 2.45 6.84
N ILE A 72 -7.80 3.28 5.96
CA ILE A 72 -7.06 4.39 5.36
C ILE A 72 -7.54 5.69 6.00
N LEU A 73 -6.68 6.30 6.79
CA LEU A 73 -6.95 7.57 7.44
C LEU A 73 -6.71 8.74 6.49
N PRO A 74 -7.26 9.93 6.78
CA PRO A 74 -7.11 11.10 5.92
C PRO A 74 -5.65 11.49 5.65
N PHE A 75 -5.41 12.07 4.48
CA PHE A 75 -4.09 12.52 4.02
C PHE A 75 -3.90 14.04 4.18
N GLY A 76 -4.41 14.61 5.25
CA GLY A 76 -4.38 16.06 5.44
C GLY A 76 -5.35 16.75 4.51
N MET A 77 -4.88 17.75 3.74
CA MET A 77 -5.72 18.51 2.81
C MET A 77 -5.63 17.92 1.41
N CYS A 78 -6.77 17.81 0.75
CA CYS A 78 -6.87 17.30 -0.61
C CYS A 78 -6.88 18.45 -1.62
N ASN A 79 -6.08 18.30 -2.68
CA ASN A 79 -5.96 19.28 -3.76
C ASN A 79 -6.71 18.86 -5.03
N SER A 80 -7.41 17.72 -5.00
CA SER A 80 -8.10 17.21 -6.19
C SER A 80 -9.43 17.92 -6.43
N MET A 81 -9.59 18.48 -7.61
CA MET A 81 -10.87 19.06 -8.05
C MET A 81 -11.97 18.01 -8.29
N ALA A 82 -11.61 16.74 -8.39
CA ALA A 82 -12.59 15.66 -8.43
C ALA A 82 -13.27 15.43 -7.08
N ASN A 83 -12.66 15.90 -5.99
CA ASN A 83 -13.29 15.90 -4.68
C ASN A 83 -14.34 17.01 -4.62
N PRO A 84 -15.62 16.69 -4.41
CA PRO A 84 -16.69 17.70 -4.42
C PRO A 84 -16.53 18.77 -3.33
N MET A 85 -15.92 18.46 -2.21
CA MET A 85 -15.62 19.45 -1.17
C MET A 85 -14.60 20.47 -1.65
N VAL A 86 -13.53 20.01 -2.32
CA VAL A 86 -12.52 20.90 -2.91
C VAL A 86 -13.14 21.74 -4.04
N ALA A 87 -13.93 21.13 -4.88
CA ALA A 87 -14.60 21.82 -5.98
C ALA A 87 -15.54 22.93 -5.46
N SER A 88 -16.36 22.64 -4.45
CA SER A 88 -17.24 23.61 -3.81
C SER A 88 -16.49 24.77 -3.19
N ALA A 89 -15.45 24.48 -2.43
CA ALA A 89 -14.64 25.49 -1.77
C ALA A 89 -13.89 26.35 -2.78
N THR A 90 -13.39 25.78 -3.86
CA THR A 90 -12.72 26.49 -4.95
C THR A 90 -13.72 27.42 -5.68
N ALA A 91 -14.93 26.96 -5.95
CA ALA A 91 -15.97 27.76 -6.55
C ALA A 91 -16.35 28.93 -5.64
N ALA A 92 -16.52 28.72 -4.35
CA ALA A 92 -16.78 29.75 -3.36
C ALA A 92 -15.64 30.78 -3.24
N ALA A 93 -14.41 30.36 -3.52
CA ALA A 93 -13.24 31.23 -3.56
C ALA A 93 -12.96 31.86 -4.94
N LEU A 94 -13.96 31.90 -5.81
CA LEU A 94 -13.92 32.51 -7.15
C LEU A 94 -12.83 31.87 -8.06
N GLY A 95 -12.67 30.58 -7.96
CA GLY A 95 -11.74 29.82 -8.80
C GLY A 95 -10.32 29.64 -8.20
N VAL A 96 -10.06 30.18 -7.03
CA VAL A 96 -8.80 29.95 -6.32
C VAL A 96 -8.86 28.56 -5.68
N LEU A 97 -7.88 27.69 -6.01
CA LEU A 97 -7.83 26.35 -5.45
C LEU A 97 -7.82 26.39 -3.92
N THR A 98 -8.83 25.82 -3.32
CA THR A 98 -9.00 25.80 -1.87
C THR A 98 -8.98 24.35 -1.39
N PRO A 99 -7.84 23.87 -0.84
CA PRO A 99 -7.76 22.51 -0.31
C PRO A 99 -8.77 22.29 0.83
N MET A 100 -9.35 21.11 0.87
CA MET A 100 -10.26 20.67 1.91
C MET A 100 -9.75 19.37 2.54
N PRO A 101 -10.20 18.98 3.73
CA PRO A 101 -9.75 17.74 4.35
C PRO A 101 -9.86 16.55 3.39
N CYS A 102 -8.76 15.79 3.30
CA CYS A 102 -8.66 14.67 2.38
C CYS A 102 -9.31 13.44 3.00
N VAL A 103 -10.57 13.21 2.71
CA VAL A 103 -11.27 11.98 3.07
C VAL A 103 -11.10 11.01 1.88
N PRO A 104 -10.31 9.93 2.03
CA PRO A 104 -10.11 9.01 0.92
C PRO A 104 -11.39 8.25 0.61
N VAL A 105 -11.64 8.02 -0.67
CA VAL A 105 -12.71 7.14 -1.15
C VAL A 105 -12.07 6.08 -2.03
N THR A 106 -12.05 4.85 -1.54
CA THR A 106 -11.36 3.74 -2.17
C THR A 106 -12.37 2.63 -2.44
N ALA A 107 -12.84 2.56 -3.68
CA ALA A 107 -13.84 1.57 -4.09
C ALA A 107 -13.20 0.23 -4.46
N ALA A 108 -11.95 0.24 -4.91
CA ALA A 108 -11.22 -0.96 -5.32
C ALA A 108 -10.19 -1.37 -4.26
N PRO A 109 -9.91 -2.67 -4.12
CA PRO A 109 -8.87 -3.12 -3.20
C PRO A 109 -7.48 -2.71 -3.70
N TRP A 110 -6.49 -2.86 -2.82
CA TRP A 110 -5.10 -2.66 -3.17
C TRP A 110 -4.68 -3.63 -4.28
N ALA A 111 -3.83 -3.19 -5.16
CA ALA A 111 -3.28 -3.98 -6.25
C ALA A 111 -1.78 -3.69 -6.44
N PRO A 112 -0.97 -4.68 -6.79
CA PRO A 112 -1.32 -6.06 -7.10
C PRO A 112 -1.44 -6.98 -5.87
N GLY A 113 -0.89 -6.62 -4.71
CA GLY A 113 -0.77 -7.50 -3.56
C GLY A 113 0.28 -8.61 -3.77
N SER A 114 0.49 -9.43 -2.76
CA SER A 114 1.39 -10.58 -2.86
C SER A 114 0.69 -11.75 -3.54
N PRO A 115 1.25 -12.31 -4.62
CA PRO A 115 0.59 -13.40 -5.35
C PRO A 115 0.61 -14.74 -4.63
N THR A 116 1.52 -14.94 -3.69
CA THR A 116 1.75 -16.25 -3.06
C THR A 116 1.43 -16.28 -1.57
N VAL A 117 1.36 -15.14 -0.93
CA VAL A 117 1.08 -15.03 0.51
C VAL A 117 -0.35 -14.55 0.71
N LEU A 118 -1.11 -15.31 1.48
CA LEU A 118 -2.50 -14.99 1.79
C LEU A 118 -2.66 -14.67 3.27
N ILE A 119 -3.43 -13.63 3.55
CA ILE A 119 -3.83 -13.25 4.91
C ILE A 119 -5.35 -13.15 4.89
N GLY A 120 -6.01 -13.98 5.69
CA GLY A 120 -7.47 -14.02 5.71
C GLY A 120 -8.08 -14.37 4.36
N ASN A 121 -7.47 -15.32 3.63
CA ASN A 121 -7.85 -15.77 2.28
C ASN A 121 -7.72 -14.72 1.17
N MET A 122 -7.08 -13.59 1.45
CA MET A 122 -6.83 -12.54 0.48
C MET A 122 -5.32 -12.30 0.35
N PRO A 123 -4.84 -11.89 -0.83
CA PRO A 123 -3.42 -11.58 -1.01
C PRO A 123 -2.92 -10.60 0.05
N ALA A 124 -1.74 -10.87 0.60
CA ALA A 124 -1.11 -9.98 1.56
C ALA A 124 -0.76 -8.64 0.90
N LEU A 125 -0.88 -7.56 1.64
CA LEU A 125 -0.51 -6.24 1.17
C LEU A 125 1.00 -6.07 1.25
N ASN A 126 1.63 -5.80 0.13
CA ASN A 126 3.04 -5.46 0.06
C ASN A 126 3.23 -3.94 -0.17
N ASN A 127 4.44 -3.45 0.09
CA ASN A 127 4.72 -2.02 -0.03
C ASN A 127 4.77 -1.50 -1.47
N THR A 128 4.71 -2.39 -2.47
CA THR A 128 4.61 -2.02 -3.89
C THR A 128 3.17 -1.89 -4.36
N SER A 129 2.21 -2.33 -3.55
CA SER A 129 0.79 -2.22 -3.87
C SER A 129 0.33 -0.77 -3.84
N LYS A 130 -0.65 -0.47 -4.65
CA LYS A 130 -1.27 0.84 -4.75
C LYS A 130 -2.78 0.73 -4.68
N CYS A 131 -3.41 1.75 -4.16
CA CYS A 131 -4.87 1.86 -4.11
C CYS A 131 -5.28 3.15 -4.80
N MET A 132 -6.36 3.09 -5.55
CA MET A 132 -6.87 4.27 -6.26
C MET A 132 -7.93 4.96 -5.43
N CYS A 133 -7.75 6.25 -5.22
CA CYS A 133 -8.78 7.12 -4.66
C CYS A 133 -9.71 7.58 -5.77
N ASN A 134 -11.02 7.61 -5.50
CA ASN A 134 -12.01 8.05 -6.48
C ASN A 134 -11.84 9.52 -6.92
N TRP A 135 -11.06 10.28 -6.18
CA TRP A 135 -10.71 11.66 -6.54
C TRP A 135 -9.54 11.74 -7.54
N GLY A 136 -9.19 10.64 -8.18
CA GLY A 136 -8.11 10.56 -9.16
C GLY A 136 -6.71 10.40 -8.57
N GLY A 137 -6.59 10.32 -7.25
CA GLY A 137 -5.32 10.13 -6.58
C GLY A 137 -4.87 8.68 -6.54
N VAL A 138 -3.57 8.47 -6.43
CA VAL A 138 -2.96 7.16 -6.19
C VAL A 138 -2.43 7.13 -4.77
N ILE A 139 -2.90 6.18 -3.99
CA ILE A 139 -2.44 5.94 -2.63
C ILE A 139 -1.34 4.89 -2.68
N GLN A 140 -0.19 5.20 -2.12
CA GLN A 140 0.96 4.31 -2.09
C GLN A 140 1.50 4.20 -0.67
N VAL A 141 2.19 3.08 -0.42
CA VAL A 141 2.84 2.84 0.87
C VAL A 141 4.21 3.50 0.86
N VAL A 142 4.45 4.39 1.79
CA VAL A 142 5.75 5.05 1.98
C VAL A 142 6.61 4.24 2.94
N SER A 143 6.03 3.76 4.02
CA SER A 143 6.69 2.91 5.00
C SER A 143 5.76 1.76 5.38
N PRO A 144 6.23 0.52 5.34
CA PRO A 144 5.38 -0.64 5.58
C PRO A 144 5.01 -0.87 7.05
N GLY A 145 5.54 -0.10 7.97
CA GLY A 145 5.28 -0.25 9.39
C GLY A 145 6.08 -1.34 10.10
N GLN A 146 6.83 -2.13 9.36
CA GLN A 146 7.74 -3.14 9.86
C GLN A 146 8.83 -3.41 8.81
N MET A 147 9.95 -3.96 9.23
CA MET A 147 11.12 -4.17 8.35
C MET A 147 11.60 -5.62 8.34
N THR A 148 10.96 -6.50 9.08
CA THR A 148 11.46 -7.86 9.32
C THR A 148 10.83 -8.92 8.42
N VAL A 149 9.62 -8.70 7.92
CA VAL A 149 8.89 -9.66 7.08
C VAL A 149 8.84 -9.16 5.65
N GLN A 150 9.28 -9.99 4.73
CA GLN A 150 9.25 -9.71 3.30
C GLN A 150 8.30 -10.68 2.61
N VAL A 151 7.61 -10.19 1.58
CA VAL A 151 6.68 -10.97 0.76
C VAL A 151 6.94 -10.68 -0.72
N PRO A 152 6.66 -11.64 -1.59
CA PRO A 152 6.79 -11.43 -3.03
C PRO A 152 5.90 -10.30 -3.54
#